data_46978a8c516e5a4bcfda91706185ea63
#
_entry.id   46978a8c516e5a4bcfda91706185ea63
#
_cell.length_a   1.000
_cell.length_b   1.000
_cell.length_c   1.000
_cell.angle_alpha   90.00
_cell.angle_beta   90.00
_cell.angle_gamma   90.00
#
_symmetry.space_group_name_H-M   'P 1'
#
loop_
_entity.id
_entity.type
_entity.pdbx_description
1 polymer ?
#
loop_
_entity_poly.entity_id
_entity_poly.type
_entity_poly.pdbx_seq_one_letter_code
_entity_poly.pdbx_strand_id
1 'polypeptide(L)'
;MIVHKDCYGTILLVWLICGALVFTFLRFIPWPILSYILCILPMFMMGFVLFFFRVPKRGSIEGDNVVTSVADGMVCVIEQVYEPEYIKGECIQVSVYMDFFNVHVNYWPITGEVSYYKYHPGKYMLAFLPKASELNEHTSVAVKSPYGDVFFKQIAGTFARRIVCHAKPGSQ
;
A
#
# COMPACT_ATOMS: atom_id res chain seq x y z
N MET A 1 -13.19 -5.91 -10.88
CA MET A 1 -11.98 -5.32 -10.27
C MET A 1 -12.29 -3.85 -10.03
N ILE A 2 -12.19 -3.38 -8.81
CA ILE A 2 -12.44 -1.99 -8.45
C ILE A 2 -11.06 -1.34 -8.23
N VAL A 3 -10.91 -0.09 -8.68
CA VAL A 3 -9.72 0.74 -8.44
C VAL A 3 -10.14 1.91 -7.55
N HIS A 4 -9.34 2.23 -6.54
CA HIS A 4 -9.66 3.33 -5.65
C HIS A 4 -9.50 4.68 -6.36
N LYS A 5 -10.40 5.62 -6.07
CA LYS A 5 -10.43 6.96 -6.69
C LYS A 5 -9.10 7.74 -6.58
N ASP A 6 -8.38 7.57 -5.47
CA ASP A 6 -7.10 8.25 -5.23
C ASP A 6 -5.99 7.80 -6.19
N CYS A 7 -6.18 6.69 -6.90
CA CYS A 7 -5.25 6.16 -7.89
C CYS A 7 -5.54 6.64 -9.32
N TYR A 8 -6.72 7.25 -9.58
CA TYR A 8 -7.13 7.62 -10.94
C TYR A 8 -6.15 8.59 -11.60
N GLY A 9 -5.63 9.56 -10.86
CA GLY A 9 -4.64 10.50 -11.40
C GLY A 9 -3.35 9.83 -11.89
N THR A 10 -2.85 8.88 -11.10
CA THR A 10 -1.64 8.11 -11.45
C THR A 10 -1.89 7.20 -12.65
N ILE A 11 -3.03 6.52 -12.67
CA ILE A 11 -3.43 5.64 -13.78
C ILE A 11 -3.58 6.45 -15.07
N LEU A 12 -4.28 7.58 -15.02
CA LEU A 12 -4.47 8.46 -16.17
C LEU A 12 -3.13 8.95 -16.72
N LEU A 13 -2.22 9.39 -15.83
CA LEU A 13 -0.88 9.85 -16.25
C LEU A 13 -0.09 8.74 -16.96
N VAL A 14 -0.06 7.53 -16.38
CA VAL A 14 0.61 6.39 -17.00
C VAL A 14 -0.01 6.05 -18.35
N TRP A 15 -1.33 6.06 -18.45
CA TRP A 15 -2.04 5.76 -19.67
C TRP A 15 -1.80 6.80 -20.76
N LEU A 16 -1.74 8.09 -20.42
CA LEU A 16 -1.40 9.16 -21.37
C LEU A 16 0.02 9.01 -21.90
N ILE A 17 1.00 8.75 -21.01
CA ILE A 17 2.40 8.55 -21.40
C ILE A 17 2.54 7.30 -22.29
N CYS A 18 2.01 6.17 -21.85
CA CYS A 18 2.09 4.91 -22.60
C CYS A 18 1.33 4.98 -23.91
N GLY A 19 0.17 5.62 -23.96
CA GLY A 19 -0.60 5.84 -25.17
C GLY A 19 0.15 6.72 -26.18
N ALA A 20 0.80 7.79 -25.71
CA ALA A 20 1.64 8.62 -26.55
C ALA A 20 2.85 7.85 -27.12
N LEU A 21 3.49 6.97 -26.32
CA LEU A 21 4.57 6.10 -26.77
C LEU A 21 4.08 5.12 -27.85
N VAL A 22 2.96 4.44 -27.62
CA VAL A 22 2.36 3.52 -28.60
C VAL A 22 2.05 4.26 -29.89
N PHE A 23 1.40 5.42 -29.80
CA PHE A 23 1.10 6.24 -30.98
C PHE A 23 2.38 6.63 -31.74
N THR A 24 3.42 7.05 -31.02
CA THR A 24 4.71 7.45 -31.62
C THR A 24 5.37 6.25 -32.32
N PHE A 25 5.41 5.08 -31.68
CA PHE A 25 6.02 3.90 -32.28
C PHE A 25 5.29 3.45 -33.54
N LEU A 26 3.96 3.42 -33.51
CA LEU A 26 3.16 3.04 -34.68
C LEU A 26 3.22 4.06 -35.82
N ARG A 27 3.40 5.36 -35.52
CA ARG A 27 3.35 6.43 -36.53
C ARG A 27 4.69 6.71 -37.19
N PHE A 28 5.78 6.63 -36.43
CA PHE A 28 7.09 7.12 -36.87
C PHE A 28 8.12 6.03 -37.11
N ILE A 29 7.91 4.80 -36.65
CA ILE A 29 8.83 3.70 -36.92
C ILE A 29 8.43 2.99 -38.22
N PRO A 30 9.30 3.03 -39.27
CA PRO A 30 8.94 2.48 -40.59
C PRO A 30 8.92 0.94 -40.63
N TRP A 31 9.54 0.27 -39.66
CA TRP A 31 9.60 -1.18 -39.59
C TRP A 31 8.46 -1.75 -38.70
N PRO A 32 7.41 -2.35 -39.27
CA PRO A 32 6.22 -2.73 -38.50
C PRO A 32 6.50 -3.73 -37.38
N ILE A 33 7.37 -4.70 -37.63
CA ILE A 33 7.74 -5.70 -36.61
C ILE A 33 8.39 -5.02 -35.39
N LEU A 34 9.36 -4.13 -35.64
CA LEU A 34 10.01 -3.39 -34.55
C LEU A 34 9.03 -2.50 -33.80
N SER A 35 8.15 -1.81 -34.53
CA SER A 35 7.10 -0.98 -33.95
C SER A 35 6.19 -1.77 -33.00
N TYR A 36 5.72 -2.95 -33.39
CA TYR A 36 4.90 -3.81 -32.57
C TYR A 36 5.65 -4.31 -31.33
N ILE A 37 6.90 -4.71 -31.48
CA ILE A 37 7.76 -5.16 -30.35
C ILE A 37 7.88 -4.02 -29.33
N LEU A 38 8.13 -2.79 -29.75
CA LEU A 38 8.26 -1.64 -28.87
C LEU A 38 6.93 -1.26 -28.17
N CYS A 39 5.79 -1.58 -28.77
CA CYS A 39 4.49 -1.35 -28.14
C CYS A 39 4.17 -2.33 -26.98
N ILE A 40 4.83 -3.48 -26.91
CA ILE A 40 4.54 -4.49 -25.88
C ILE A 40 4.72 -3.92 -24.48
N LEU A 41 5.83 -3.24 -24.21
CA LEU A 41 6.15 -2.72 -22.88
C LEU A 41 5.15 -1.64 -22.40
N PRO A 42 4.85 -0.58 -23.16
CA PRO A 42 3.85 0.40 -22.72
C PRO A 42 2.45 -0.20 -22.60
N MET A 43 2.05 -1.12 -23.46
CA MET A 43 0.76 -1.81 -23.32
C MET A 43 0.72 -2.68 -22.05
N PHE A 44 1.81 -3.41 -21.76
CA PHE A 44 1.93 -4.13 -20.51
C PHE A 44 1.82 -3.19 -19.29
N MET A 45 2.51 -2.04 -19.32
CA MET A 45 2.44 -1.06 -18.25
C MET A 45 1.03 -0.49 -18.02
N MET A 46 0.25 -0.28 -19.08
CA MET A 46 -1.15 0.14 -18.95
C MET A 46 -2.01 -0.91 -18.24
N GLY A 47 -1.79 -2.18 -18.52
CA GLY A 47 -2.47 -3.28 -17.81
C GLY A 47 -1.97 -3.44 -16.37
N PHE A 48 -0.65 -3.36 -16.21
CA PHE A 48 0.01 -3.54 -14.91
C PHE A 48 -0.42 -2.50 -13.88
N VAL A 49 -0.56 -1.22 -14.26
CA VAL A 49 -0.98 -0.17 -13.33
C VAL A 49 -2.39 -0.41 -12.80
N LEU A 50 -3.30 -0.95 -13.61
CA LEU A 50 -4.64 -1.34 -13.15
C LEU A 50 -4.58 -2.52 -12.18
N PHE A 51 -3.73 -3.50 -12.47
CA PHE A 51 -3.51 -4.66 -11.60
C PHE A 51 -2.90 -4.23 -10.26
N PHE A 52 -1.92 -3.34 -10.27
CA PHE A 52 -1.24 -2.84 -9.06
C PHE A 52 -2.20 -2.10 -8.12
N PHE A 53 -3.06 -1.23 -8.67
CA PHE A 53 -4.02 -0.44 -7.89
C PHE A 53 -5.38 -1.12 -7.70
N ARG A 54 -5.46 -2.44 -7.91
CA ARG A 54 -6.69 -3.18 -7.69
C ARG A 54 -7.10 -3.18 -6.22
N VAL A 55 -8.39 -3.05 -5.97
CA VAL A 55 -9.00 -3.19 -4.65
C VAL A 55 -9.96 -4.37 -4.68
N PRO A 56 -9.57 -5.54 -4.19
CA PRO A 56 -10.49 -6.67 -4.08
C PRO A 56 -11.49 -6.42 -2.94
N LYS A 57 -12.71 -6.91 -3.12
CA LYS A 57 -13.66 -6.98 -2.02
C LYS A 57 -13.20 -8.09 -1.06
N ARG A 58 -12.98 -7.75 0.20
CA ARG A 58 -12.72 -8.72 1.27
C ARG A 58 -13.97 -8.90 2.08
N GLY A 59 -14.31 -10.13 2.44
CA GLY A 59 -15.32 -10.41 3.43
C GLY A 59 -14.80 -10.01 4.83
N SER A 60 -15.66 -9.46 5.67
CA SER A 60 -15.35 -9.31 7.09
C SER A 60 -15.27 -10.70 7.73
N ILE A 61 -14.24 -10.93 8.53
CA ILE A 61 -14.20 -12.09 9.40
C ILE A 61 -14.98 -11.69 10.66
N GLU A 62 -16.11 -12.34 10.88
CA GLU A 62 -16.92 -12.12 12.07
C GLU A 62 -16.32 -12.87 13.25
N GLY A 63 -16.14 -12.19 14.37
CA GLY A 63 -15.66 -12.77 15.62
C GLY A 63 -15.24 -11.68 16.61
N ASP A 64 -15.72 -11.76 17.82
CA ASP A 64 -15.52 -10.74 18.86
C ASP A 64 -14.06 -10.59 19.33
N ASN A 65 -13.21 -11.58 19.05
CA ASN A 65 -11.81 -11.61 19.49
C ASN A 65 -10.81 -11.78 18.33
N VAL A 66 -11.16 -11.27 17.14
CA VAL A 66 -10.32 -11.42 15.95
C VAL A 66 -9.75 -10.08 15.55
N VAL A 67 -8.43 -10.00 15.48
CA VAL A 67 -7.70 -8.91 14.82
C VAL A 67 -7.22 -9.43 13.47
N THR A 68 -7.68 -8.79 12.39
CA THR A 68 -7.29 -9.20 11.03
C THR A 68 -5.98 -8.52 10.61
N SER A 69 -5.28 -9.10 9.64
CA SER A 69 -4.12 -8.44 9.06
C SER A 69 -4.52 -7.13 8.37
N VAL A 70 -3.75 -6.08 8.58
CA VAL A 70 -3.93 -4.78 7.92
C VAL A 70 -3.64 -4.81 6.42
N ALA A 71 -2.89 -5.81 5.95
CA ALA A 71 -2.44 -5.91 4.56
C ALA A 71 -2.36 -7.35 4.08
N ASP A 72 -2.48 -7.53 2.76
CA ASP A 72 -2.10 -8.79 2.10
C ASP A 72 -0.58 -8.85 2.01
N GLY A 73 0.01 -9.97 2.43
CA GLY A 73 1.46 -10.13 2.37
C GLY A 73 1.96 -11.34 3.14
N MET A 74 3.27 -11.37 3.32
CA MET A 74 3.95 -12.41 4.08
C MET A 74 4.32 -11.87 5.45
N VAL A 75 3.93 -12.58 6.51
CA VAL A 75 4.38 -12.28 7.87
C VAL A 75 5.87 -12.58 7.95
N CYS A 76 6.68 -11.57 8.25
CA CYS A 76 8.14 -11.69 8.31
C CYS A 76 8.70 -11.55 9.73
N VAL A 77 7.96 -10.92 10.64
CA VAL A 77 8.37 -10.77 12.05
C VAL A 77 7.16 -10.95 12.95
N ILE A 78 7.33 -11.70 14.02
CA ILE A 78 6.43 -11.75 15.18
C ILE A 78 7.33 -11.71 16.42
N GLU A 79 7.28 -10.62 17.16
CA GLU A 79 8.14 -10.44 18.32
C GLU A 79 7.47 -9.58 19.39
N GLN A 80 7.94 -9.70 20.62
CA GLN A 80 7.56 -8.82 21.72
C GLN A 80 8.48 -7.60 21.72
N VAL A 81 7.89 -6.39 21.70
CA VAL A 81 8.63 -5.13 21.62
C VAL A 81 8.01 -4.08 22.54
N TYR A 82 8.83 -3.13 22.96
CA TYR A 82 8.34 -1.92 23.60
C TYR A 82 7.96 -0.90 22.52
N GLU A 83 6.69 -0.51 22.48
CA GLU A 83 6.20 0.50 21.53
C GLU A 83 6.20 1.89 22.19
N PRO A 84 7.07 2.84 21.76
CA PRO A 84 7.27 4.11 22.45
C PRO A 84 6.33 5.25 22.03
N GLU A 85 5.63 5.13 20.90
CA GLU A 85 4.91 6.26 20.29
C GLU A 85 3.50 6.42 20.87
N TYR A 86 2.71 5.37 20.86
CA TYR A 86 1.30 5.40 21.26
C TYR A 86 1.01 4.49 22.45
N ILE A 87 1.37 3.20 22.37
CA ILE A 87 1.07 2.20 23.41
C ILE A 87 1.89 2.49 24.67
N LYS A 88 3.15 2.92 24.51
CA LYS A 88 4.12 3.22 25.59
C LYS A 88 4.27 2.05 26.56
N GLY A 89 4.33 0.85 26.00
CA GLY A 89 4.38 -0.38 26.74
C GLY A 89 4.79 -1.57 25.87
N GLU A 90 4.90 -2.73 26.51
CA GLU A 90 5.16 -4.00 25.83
C GLU A 90 3.96 -4.42 24.99
N CYS A 91 4.23 -4.85 23.76
CA CYS A 91 3.22 -5.35 22.85
C CYS A 91 3.78 -6.42 21.92
N ILE A 92 2.92 -7.13 21.21
CA ILE A 92 3.31 -8.06 20.16
C ILE A 92 3.29 -7.30 18.82
N GLN A 93 4.46 -7.20 18.20
CA GLN A 93 4.61 -6.67 16.86
C GLN A 93 4.46 -7.80 15.84
N VAL A 94 3.60 -7.57 14.84
CA VAL A 94 3.47 -8.44 13.65
C VAL A 94 3.79 -7.60 12.43
N SER A 95 4.88 -7.93 11.73
CA SER A 95 5.29 -7.23 10.50
C SER A 95 4.90 -8.02 9.27
N VAL A 96 4.18 -7.37 8.37
CA VAL A 96 3.71 -7.95 7.10
C VAL A 96 4.41 -7.26 5.94
N TYR A 97 5.15 -8.03 5.15
CA TYR A 97 5.80 -7.56 3.94
C TYR A 97 4.86 -7.71 2.74
N MET A 98 4.57 -6.60 2.09
CA MET A 98 3.81 -6.59 0.82
C MET A 98 4.78 -6.74 -0.34
N ASP A 99 4.65 -7.84 -1.08
CA ASP A 99 5.33 -8.07 -2.34
C ASP A 99 4.80 -7.12 -3.43
N PHE A 100 5.61 -6.87 -4.46
CA PHE A 100 5.26 -6.01 -5.59
C PHE A 100 3.97 -6.43 -6.32
N PHE A 101 3.62 -7.70 -6.31
CA PHE A 101 2.40 -8.25 -6.93
C PHE A 101 1.22 -8.34 -5.98
N ASN A 102 1.41 -8.06 -4.69
CA ASN A 102 0.32 -8.07 -3.72
C ASN A 102 -0.63 -6.86 -3.91
N VAL A 103 -1.71 -6.88 -3.17
CA VAL A 103 -2.65 -5.76 -3.11
C VAL A 103 -2.06 -4.66 -2.21
N HIS A 104 -1.90 -3.46 -2.75
CA HIS A 104 -1.33 -2.32 -2.04
C HIS A 104 -2.41 -1.46 -1.35
N VAL A 105 -3.35 -2.14 -0.69
CA VAL A 105 -4.42 -1.50 0.10
C VAL A 105 -4.38 -2.07 1.50
N ASN A 106 -4.43 -1.19 2.49
CA ASN A 106 -4.56 -1.57 3.88
C ASN A 106 -6.03 -1.52 4.29
N TYR A 107 -6.41 -2.47 5.14
CA TYR A 107 -7.74 -2.61 5.70
C TYR A 107 -7.71 -2.39 7.20
N TRP A 108 -8.85 -2.02 7.77
CA TRP A 108 -8.99 -1.88 9.19
C TRP A 108 -8.88 -3.24 9.88
N PRO A 109 -7.97 -3.40 10.87
CA PRO A 109 -7.73 -4.69 11.51
C PRO A 109 -8.83 -5.09 12.50
N ILE A 110 -9.55 -4.11 13.02
CA ILE A 110 -10.58 -4.28 14.05
C ILE A 110 -11.59 -3.14 13.94
N THR A 111 -12.82 -3.39 14.39
CA THR A 111 -13.84 -2.34 14.55
C THR A 111 -13.55 -1.53 15.81
N GLY A 112 -13.59 -0.21 15.69
CA GLY A 112 -13.33 0.70 16.80
C GLY A 112 -13.24 2.15 16.36
N GLU A 113 -12.81 3.00 17.27
CA GLU A 113 -12.60 4.43 17.03
C GLU A 113 -11.13 4.73 16.77
N VAL A 114 -10.83 5.52 15.75
CA VAL A 114 -9.46 6.01 15.49
C VAL A 114 -9.07 6.98 16.59
N SER A 115 -8.19 6.55 17.48
CA SER A 115 -7.73 7.35 18.62
C SER A 115 -6.46 8.13 18.32
N TYR A 116 -5.68 7.71 17.32
CA TYR A 116 -4.41 8.33 16.97
C TYR A 116 -4.13 8.26 15.49
N TYR A 117 -3.59 9.35 14.95
CA TYR A 117 -3.03 9.42 13.60
C TYR A 117 -1.82 10.36 13.59
N LYS A 118 -0.72 9.91 13.00
CA LYS A 118 0.45 10.75 12.76
C LYS A 118 1.14 10.35 11.47
N TYR A 119 1.51 11.36 10.69
CA TYR A 119 2.35 11.22 9.52
C TYR A 119 3.80 11.52 9.87
N HIS A 120 4.71 10.67 9.42
CA HIS A 120 6.14 10.83 9.61
C HIS A 120 6.81 10.93 8.23
N PRO A 121 7.37 12.10 7.88
CA PRO A 121 8.17 12.24 6.68
C PRO A 121 9.44 11.40 6.79
N GLY A 122 9.88 10.81 5.69
CA GLY A 122 11.05 9.94 5.69
C GLY A 122 11.63 9.67 4.31
N LYS A 123 12.47 8.65 4.24
CA LYS A 123 13.11 8.17 3.02
C LYS A 123 12.22 7.14 2.30
N TYR A 124 12.70 6.64 1.16
CA TYR A 124 12.04 5.59 0.38
C TYR A 124 13.04 4.45 0.10
N MET A 125 13.58 3.89 1.18
CA MET A 125 14.50 2.74 1.10
C MET A 125 13.72 1.48 0.76
N LEU A 126 14.46 0.46 0.29
CA LEU A 126 13.87 -0.86 0.07
C LEU A 126 13.26 -1.39 1.37
N ALA A 127 12.01 -1.81 1.32
CA ALA A 127 11.22 -2.14 2.52
C ALA A 127 11.74 -3.33 3.33
N PHE A 128 12.56 -4.19 2.71
CA PHE A 128 13.20 -5.34 3.39
C PHE A 128 14.48 -5.00 4.15
N LEU A 129 14.96 -3.75 4.08
CA LEU A 129 16.13 -3.32 4.85
C LEU A 129 15.77 -3.11 6.32
N PRO A 130 16.60 -3.54 7.29
CA PRO A 130 16.29 -3.49 8.72
C PRO A 130 15.90 -2.09 9.22
N LYS A 131 16.52 -1.03 8.66
CA LYS A 131 16.26 0.37 9.04
C LYS A 131 15.11 1.02 8.25
N ALA A 132 14.47 0.32 7.34
CA ALA A 132 13.40 0.88 6.53
C ALA A 132 12.18 1.27 7.40
N SER A 133 11.86 0.47 8.40
CA SER A 133 10.76 0.74 9.34
C SER A 133 10.91 2.02 10.16
N GLU A 134 12.15 2.47 10.38
CA GLU A 134 12.45 3.67 11.17
C GLU A 134 12.65 4.91 10.28
N LEU A 135 13.30 4.73 9.13
CA LEU A 135 13.79 5.84 8.31
C LEU A 135 12.86 6.19 7.15
N ASN A 136 12.00 5.28 6.72
CA ASN A 136 11.09 5.54 5.62
C ASN A 136 9.89 6.38 6.05
N GLU A 137 9.34 7.10 5.06
CA GLU A 137 8.03 7.73 5.20
C GLU A 137 7.02 6.72 5.71
N HIS A 138 6.27 7.07 6.75
CA HIS A 138 5.25 6.18 7.29
C HIS A 138 4.10 6.94 7.95
N THR A 139 2.98 6.26 8.09
CA THR A 139 1.85 6.72 8.89
C THR A 139 1.64 5.78 10.07
N SER A 140 1.40 6.38 11.24
CA SER A 140 1.04 5.69 12.47
C SER A 140 -0.44 5.90 12.74
N VAL A 141 -1.17 4.82 12.99
CA VAL A 141 -2.61 4.84 13.29
C VAL A 141 -2.89 3.95 14.48
N ALA A 142 -3.72 4.41 15.40
CA ALA A 142 -4.26 3.57 16.46
C ALA A 142 -5.78 3.51 16.41
N VAL A 143 -6.33 2.33 16.65
CA VAL A 143 -7.75 2.07 16.79
C VAL A 143 -8.01 1.56 18.20
N LYS A 144 -8.89 2.24 18.90
CA LYS A 144 -9.35 1.85 20.23
C LYS A 144 -10.60 1.00 20.08
N SER A 145 -10.56 -0.21 20.60
CA SER A 145 -11.69 -1.14 20.60
C SER A 145 -12.06 -1.57 22.03
N PRO A 146 -13.24 -2.15 22.24
CA PRO A 146 -13.62 -2.72 23.53
C PRO A 146 -12.69 -3.85 24.02
N TYR A 147 -11.94 -4.44 23.10
CA TYR A 147 -11.06 -5.59 23.36
C TYR A 147 -9.58 -5.21 23.52
N GLY A 148 -9.25 -3.94 23.35
CA GLY A 148 -7.88 -3.40 23.42
C GLY A 148 -7.52 -2.49 22.25
N ASP A 149 -6.40 -1.84 22.35
CA ASP A 149 -5.90 -0.92 21.35
C ASP A 149 -5.05 -1.65 20.32
N VAL A 150 -5.29 -1.38 19.04
CA VAL A 150 -4.47 -1.87 17.93
C VAL A 150 -3.75 -0.69 17.30
N PHE A 151 -2.43 -0.72 17.34
CA PHE A 151 -1.56 0.27 16.73
C PHE A 151 -0.88 -0.31 15.49
N PHE A 152 -0.91 0.39 14.38
CA PHE A 152 -0.27 -0.09 13.16
C PHE A 152 0.40 1.04 12.38
N LYS A 153 1.47 0.70 11.69
CA LYS A 153 2.25 1.60 10.83
C LYS A 153 2.18 1.13 9.38
N GLN A 154 1.89 2.04 8.48
CA GLN A 154 2.05 1.81 7.05
C GLN A 154 3.32 2.51 6.59
N ILE A 155 4.25 1.74 6.03
CA ILE A 155 5.60 2.19 5.69
C ILE A 155 5.73 2.22 4.17
N ALA A 156 6.17 3.36 3.63
CA ALA A 156 6.47 3.51 2.22
C ALA A 156 7.72 2.71 1.83
N GLY A 157 7.78 2.31 0.57
CA GLY A 157 8.95 1.64 -0.01
C GLY A 157 9.50 2.40 -1.22
N THR A 158 10.48 1.81 -1.88
CA THR A 158 11.12 2.42 -3.06
C THR A 158 10.16 2.58 -4.24
N PHE A 159 9.24 1.64 -4.42
CA PHE A 159 8.25 1.64 -5.50
C PHE A 159 6.94 2.30 -5.07
N ALA A 160 6.39 1.90 -3.93
CA ALA A 160 5.20 2.50 -3.33
C ALA A 160 5.61 3.68 -2.45
N ARG A 161 5.92 4.81 -3.08
CA ARG A 161 6.45 6.01 -2.39
C ARG A 161 5.38 6.86 -1.72
N ARG A 162 4.13 6.74 -2.10
CA ARG A 162 3.06 7.56 -1.57
C ARG A 162 2.15 6.74 -0.68
N ILE A 163 1.92 7.25 0.52
CA ILE A 163 0.90 6.74 1.43
C ILE A 163 -0.31 7.67 1.35
N VAL A 164 -1.49 7.11 1.10
CA VAL A 164 -2.76 7.81 1.21
C VAL A 164 -3.49 7.16 2.39
N CYS A 165 -3.61 7.91 3.48
CA CYS A 165 -4.29 7.45 4.69
C CYS A 165 -5.56 8.26 4.90
N HIS A 166 -6.67 7.56 5.10
CA HIS A 166 -7.98 8.17 5.35
C HIS A 166 -8.35 8.20 6.84
N ALA A 167 -7.46 7.70 7.71
CA ALA A 167 -7.67 7.72 9.14
C ALA A 167 -7.80 9.17 9.65
N LYS A 168 -8.85 9.42 10.42
CA LYS A 168 -9.07 10.70 11.10
C LYS A 168 -9.41 10.40 12.55
N PRO A 169 -8.72 11.01 13.54
CA PRO A 169 -9.09 10.85 14.94
C PRO A 169 -10.58 11.15 15.17
N GLY A 170 -11.25 10.30 15.94
CA GLY A 170 -12.69 10.36 16.19
C GLY A 170 -13.59 9.72 15.11
N SER A 171 -13.05 9.17 14.02
CA SER A 171 -13.83 8.38 13.06
C SER A 171 -13.96 6.92 13.51
N GLN A 172 -15.11 6.32 13.16
CA GLN A 172 -15.43 4.91 13.38
C GLN A 172 -15.41 4.16 12.05
#